data_938c08846028af16d05f9b5a72ccb1a7
#
_entry.id   938c08846028af16d05f9b5a72ccb1a7
#
_cell.length_a   1.000
_cell.length_b   1.000
_cell.length_c   1.000
_cell.angle_alpha   90.00
_cell.angle_beta   90.00
_cell.angle_gamma   90.00
#
_symmetry.space_group_name_H-M   'P 1'
#
loop_
_entity.id
_entity.type
_entity.pdbx_description
1 polymer ?
#
loop_
_entity_poly.entity_id
_entity_poly.type
_entity_poly.pdbx_seq_one_letter_code
_entity_poly.pdbx_strand_id
1 'polypeptide(L)'
;VETNIFHFSCAISACEKLADWSMALEILRKMNERQVRGNVVSCSSALGACEKAAQWPMALELLQIMTEEQITPNLIALSSTISACEKGGEWQMALELFASAHMDHDVVSYSSMISACAKGGRWQLAVHILQAMTERKTEPNIISFNSVISAHEKGRQWQR
;
A
#
# COMPACT_ATOMS: atom_id res chain seq x y z
N VAL A 1 18.22 16.30 -25.40
CA VAL A 1 18.57 15.70 -24.10
C VAL A 1 17.93 14.34 -24.05
N GLU A 2 18.76 13.27 -24.05
CA GLU A 2 18.24 11.91 -23.86
C GLU A 2 17.69 11.78 -22.43
N THR A 3 16.37 11.76 -22.31
CA THR A 3 15.67 11.46 -21.05
C THR A 3 15.85 9.97 -20.78
N ASN A 4 16.59 9.63 -19.73
CA ASN A 4 16.78 8.26 -19.30
C ASN A 4 15.85 7.92 -18.10
N ILE A 5 15.82 6.67 -17.70
CA ILE A 5 15.02 6.16 -16.58
C ILE A 5 15.23 6.95 -15.29
N PHE A 6 16.43 7.47 -15.05
CA PHE A 6 16.77 8.22 -13.85
C PHE A 6 15.99 9.54 -13.76
N HIS A 7 15.89 10.30 -14.86
CA HIS A 7 15.13 11.56 -14.89
C HIS A 7 13.64 11.33 -14.61
N PHE A 8 13.07 10.29 -15.22
CA PHE A 8 11.67 9.93 -14.98
C PHE A 8 11.44 9.49 -13.53
N SER A 9 12.31 8.63 -12.97
CA SER A 9 12.19 8.18 -11.58
C SER A 9 12.29 9.34 -10.58
N CYS A 10 13.19 10.30 -10.81
CA CYS A 10 13.28 11.51 -9.99
C CYS A 10 12.00 12.37 -10.05
N ALA A 11 11.42 12.51 -11.25
CA ALA A 11 10.17 13.25 -11.42
C ALA A 11 8.99 12.55 -10.71
N ILE A 12 8.89 11.22 -10.81
CA ILE A 12 7.86 10.44 -10.11
C ILE A 12 8.04 10.54 -8.60
N SER A 13 9.28 10.46 -8.09
CA SER A 13 9.54 10.65 -6.65
C SER A 13 9.20 12.05 -6.15
N ALA A 14 9.31 13.08 -7.00
CA ALA A 14 8.83 14.42 -6.67
C ALA A 14 7.29 14.46 -6.57
N CYS A 15 6.59 13.81 -7.51
CA CYS A 15 5.13 13.66 -7.48
C CYS A 15 4.67 12.91 -6.22
N GLU A 16 5.39 11.88 -5.80
CA GLU A 16 5.13 11.17 -4.54
C GLU A 16 5.17 12.11 -3.33
N LYS A 17 6.16 12.99 -3.25
CA LYS A 17 6.27 13.97 -2.15
C LYS A 17 5.10 14.95 -2.10
N LEU A 18 4.56 15.29 -3.27
CA LEU A 18 3.43 16.22 -3.43
C LEU A 18 2.07 15.51 -3.39
N ALA A 19 2.03 14.21 -3.28
CA ALA A 19 0.83 13.38 -3.41
C ALA A 19 0.09 13.58 -4.76
N ASP A 20 0.82 13.96 -5.81
CA ASP A 20 0.26 14.16 -7.16
C ASP A 20 0.32 12.84 -7.93
N TRP A 21 -0.66 11.99 -7.65
CA TRP A 21 -0.79 10.69 -8.29
C TRP A 21 -1.07 10.79 -9.80
N SER A 22 -1.82 11.80 -10.23
CA SER A 22 -2.21 11.97 -11.64
C SER A 22 -0.98 12.28 -12.51
N MET A 23 -0.13 13.18 -12.05
CA MET A 23 1.12 13.48 -12.71
C MET A 23 2.10 12.29 -12.68
N ALA A 24 2.16 11.55 -11.57
CA ALA A 24 3.00 10.35 -11.47
C ALA A 24 2.61 9.30 -12.52
N LEU A 25 1.32 9.03 -12.70
CA LEU A 25 0.82 8.09 -13.72
C LEU A 25 1.04 8.62 -15.15
N GLU A 26 0.87 9.92 -15.39
CA GLU A 26 1.16 10.52 -16.69
C GLU A 26 2.64 10.39 -17.06
N ILE A 27 3.53 10.57 -16.10
CA ILE A 27 4.97 10.39 -16.32
C ILE A 27 5.29 8.91 -16.63
N LEU A 28 4.70 7.95 -15.93
CA LEU A 28 4.85 6.52 -16.23
C LEU A 28 4.38 6.19 -17.65
N ARG A 29 3.22 6.73 -18.07
CA ARG A 29 2.72 6.56 -19.42
C ARG A 29 3.69 7.14 -20.47
N LYS A 30 4.21 8.34 -20.24
CA LYS A 30 5.23 8.96 -21.12
C LYS A 30 6.53 8.17 -21.19
N MET A 31 6.93 7.48 -20.09
CA MET A 31 8.06 6.55 -20.12
C MET A 31 7.82 5.43 -21.14
N ASN A 32 6.65 4.77 -21.06
CA ASN A 32 6.29 3.69 -21.97
C ASN A 32 6.20 4.17 -23.41
N GLU A 33 5.60 5.33 -23.69
CA GLU A 33 5.54 5.94 -25.04
C GLU A 33 6.94 6.18 -25.64
N ARG A 34 7.92 6.48 -24.79
CA ARG A 34 9.32 6.69 -25.20
C ARG A 34 10.16 5.40 -25.17
N GLN A 35 9.52 4.24 -24.98
CA GLN A 35 10.19 2.93 -24.88
C GLN A 35 11.20 2.87 -23.71
N VAL A 36 11.07 3.74 -22.72
CA VAL A 36 11.83 3.66 -21.48
C VAL A 36 11.04 2.79 -20.51
N ARG A 37 11.48 1.54 -20.33
CA ARG A 37 10.80 0.60 -19.43
C ARG A 37 10.80 1.10 -18.01
N GLY A 38 9.62 1.14 -17.37
CA GLY A 38 9.51 1.38 -15.93
C GLY A 38 10.25 0.32 -15.13
N ASN A 39 10.67 0.66 -13.94
CA ASN A 39 11.27 -0.29 -13.00
C ASN A 39 10.49 -0.28 -11.67
N VAL A 40 10.84 -1.22 -10.78
CA VAL A 40 10.20 -1.33 -9.47
C VAL A 40 10.26 -0.03 -8.65
N VAL A 41 11.30 0.78 -8.82
CA VAL A 41 11.47 2.06 -8.10
C VAL A 41 10.47 3.10 -8.59
N SER A 42 10.35 3.30 -9.92
CA SER A 42 9.41 4.25 -10.50
C SER A 42 7.95 3.87 -10.18
N CYS A 43 7.62 2.57 -10.25
CA CYS A 43 6.28 2.09 -9.92
C CYS A 43 5.99 2.23 -8.41
N SER A 44 6.93 1.91 -7.52
CA SER A 44 6.75 2.06 -6.07
C SER A 44 6.56 3.53 -5.66
N SER A 45 7.29 4.47 -6.29
CA SER A 45 7.09 5.90 -6.03
C SER A 45 5.72 6.40 -6.53
N ALA A 46 5.24 5.88 -7.66
CA ALA A 46 3.89 6.21 -8.13
C ALA A 46 2.79 5.61 -7.23
N LEU A 47 3.00 4.38 -6.73
CA LEU A 47 2.13 3.78 -5.71
C LEU A 47 2.13 4.59 -4.41
N GLY A 48 3.29 5.11 -3.98
CA GLY A 48 3.41 6.02 -2.84
C GLY A 48 2.62 7.33 -3.04
N ALA A 49 2.57 7.87 -4.26
CA ALA A 49 1.73 9.02 -4.59
C ALA A 49 0.24 8.68 -4.49
N CYS A 50 -0.19 7.52 -5.02
CA CYS A 50 -1.56 7.01 -4.91
C CYS A 50 -1.95 6.78 -3.44
N GLU A 51 -1.06 6.21 -2.63
CA GLU A 51 -1.25 6.01 -1.20
C GLU A 51 -1.53 7.33 -0.47
N LYS A 52 -0.69 8.36 -0.69
CA LYS A 52 -0.83 9.66 -0.02
C LYS A 52 -2.12 10.38 -0.43
N ALA A 53 -2.57 10.17 -1.65
CA ALA A 53 -3.82 10.71 -2.19
C ALA A 53 -5.05 9.82 -1.91
N ALA A 54 -4.90 8.69 -1.21
CA ALA A 54 -5.94 7.70 -0.96
C ALA A 54 -6.62 7.16 -2.24
N GLN A 55 -5.88 7.10 -3.34
CA GLN A 55 -6.36 6.64 -4.66
C GLN A 55 -6.14 5.14 -4.83
N TRP A 56 -6.86 4.36 -4.02
CA TRP A 56 -6.75 2.90 -4.02
C TRP A 56 -7.07 2.22 -5.37
N PRO A 57 -8.05 2.70 -6.21
CA PRO A 57 -8.30 2.05 -7.49
C PRO A 57 -7.09 2.16 -8.43
N MET A 58 -6.44 3.33 -8.44
CA MET A 58 -5.25 3.57 -9.25
C MET A 58 -4.04 2.78 -8.74
N ALA A 59 -3.94 2.60 -7.41
CA ALA A 59 -2.90 1.77 -6.82
C ALA A 59 -3.05 0.30 -7.23
N LEU A 60 -4.27 -0.24 -7.24
CA LEU A 60 -4.55 -1.62 -7.69
C LEU A 60 -4.25 -1.78 -9.20
N GLU A 61 -4.70 -0.85 -10.03
CA GLU A 61 -4.43 -0.86 -11.47
C GLU A 61 -2.93 -0.84 -11.75
N LEU A 62 -2.18 0.00 -11.06
CA LEU A 62 -0.72 0.08 -11.23
C LEU A 62 -0.02 -1.21 -10.77
N LEU A 63 -0.49 -1.85 -9.69
CA LEU A 63 0.04 -3.13 -9.23
C LEU A 63 -0.23 -4.23 -10.27
N GLN A 64 -1.40 -4.23 -10.92
CA GLN A 64 -1.72 -5.14 -12.00
C GLN A 64 -0.81 -4.90 -13.22
N ILE A 65 -0.62 -3.65 -13.63
CA ILE A 65 0.30 -3.29 -14.73
C ILE A 65 1.73 -3.78 -14.43
N MET A 66 2.21 -3.65 -13.19
CA MET A 66 3.51 -4.18 -12.79
C MET A 66 3.62 -5.69 -13.07
N THR A 67 2.57 -6.46 -12.73
CA THR A 67 2.56 -7.91 -12.96
C THR A 67 2.50 -8.26 -14.44
N GLU A 68 1.70 -7.54 -15.23
CA GLU A 68 1.59 -7.72 -16.68
C GLU A 68 2.92 -7.41 -17.41
N GLU A 69 3.62 -6.38 -16.97
CA GLU A 69 4.94 -6.00 -17.51
C GLU A 69 6.11 -6.81 -16.90
N GLN A 70 5.81 -7.84 -16.10
CA GLN A 70 6.80 -8.70 -15.44
C GLN A 70 7.75 -7.90 -14.50
N ILE A 71 7.27 -6.80 -13.96
CA ILE A 71 7.94 -6.05 -12.89
C ILE A 71 7.49 -6.65 -11.56
N THR A 72 8.36 -7.39 -10.89
CA THR A 72 8.01 -8.01 -9.60
C THR A 72 7.76 -6.94 -8.55
N PRO A 73 6.53 -6.85 -7.98
CA PRO A 73 6.27 -5.92 -6.89
C PRO A 73 7.17 -6.24 -5.69
N ASN A 74 7.73 -5.21 -5.09
CA ASN A 74 8.48 -5.34 -3.84
C ASN A 74 7.58 -5.07 -2.63
N LEU A 75 8.13 -5.22 -1.44
CA LEU A 75 7.41 -4.98 -0.19
C LEU A 75 6.86 -3.55 -0.09
N ILE A 76 7.60 -2.56 -0.59
CA ILE A 76 7.17 -1.15 -0.61
C ILE A 76 5.92 -0.99 -1.49
N ALA A 77 5.92 -1.57 -2.68
CA ALA A 77 4.78 -1.52 -3.59
C ALA A 77 3.51 -2.13 -2.96
N LEU A 78 3.66 -3.29 -2.31
CA LEU A 78 2.55 -3.96 -1.65
C LEU A 78 2.04 -3.17 -0.43
N SER A 79 2.93 -2.72 0.45
CA SER A 79 2.57 -1.96 1.66
C SER A 79 1.89 -0.62 1.30
N SER A 80 2.39 0.09 0.28
CA SER A 80 1.75 1.32 -0.22
C SER A 80 0.35 1.05 -0.79
N THR A 81 0.17 -0.07 -1.51
CA THR A 81 -1.16 -0.42 -2.05
C THR A 81 -2.14 -0.80 -0.93
N ILE A 82 -1.71 -1.59 0.06
CA ILE A 82 -2.51 -1.92 1.25
C ILE A 82 -2.87 -0.64 2.02
N SER A 83 -1.92 0.27 2.21
CA SER A 83 -2.17 1.56 2.86
C SER A 83 -3.11 2.47 2.06
N ALA A 84 -3.07 2.43 0.72
CA ALA A 84 -4.02 3.15 -0.12
C ALA A 84 -5.45 2.59 0.07
N CYS A 85 -5.62 1.28 0.10
CA CYS A 85 -6.90 0.63 0.38
C CYS A 85 -7.39 0.96 1.80
N GLU A 86 -6.51 0.96 2.79
CA GLU A 86 -6.83 1.36 4.18
C GLU A 86 -7.34 2.80 4.25
N LYS A 87 -6.68 3.74 3.56
CA LYS A 87 -7.09 5.15 3.51
C LYS A 87 -8.41 5.34 2.74
N GLY A 88 -8.64 4.52 1.71
CA GLY A 88 -9.89 4.49 0.96
C GLY A 88 -11.06 3.81 1.66
N GLY A 89 -10.81 3.12 2.78
CA GLY A 89 -11.82 2.40 3.54
C GLY A 89 -12.15 0.99 3.02
N GLU A 90 -11.38 0.51 2.04
CA GLU A 90 -11.60 -0.77 1.34
C GLU A 90 -10.83 -1.91 2.03
N TRP A 91 -11.30 -2.30 3.21
CA TRP A 91 -10.66 -3.33 4.02
C TRP A 91 -10.65 -4.71 3.35
N GLN A 92 -11.64 -5.05 2.50
CA GLN A 92 -11.70 -6.33 1.80
C GLN A 92 -10.55 -6.44 0.78
N MET A 93 -10.35 -5.39 -0.03
CA MET A 93 -9.26 -5.34 -1.00
C MET A 93 -7.89 -5.36 -0.31
N ALA A 94 -7.76 -4.64 0.81
CA ALA A 94 -6.55 -4.70 1.64
C ALA A 94 -6.28 -6.13 2.13
N LEU A 95 -7.31 -6.86 2.56
CA LEU A 95 -7.20 -8.23 3.04
C LEU A 95 -6.81 -9.21 1.93
N GLU A 96 -7.41 -9.08 0.75
CA GLU A 96 -7.07 -9.90 -0.41
C GLU A 96 -5.61 -9.73 -0.82
N LEU A 97 -5.13 -8.48 -0.90
CA LEU A 97 -3.73 -8.19 -1.18
C LEU A 97 -2.80 -8.77 -0.10
N PHE A 98 -3.15 -8.57 1.16
CA PHE A 98 -2.38 -9.07 2.29
C PHE A 98 -2.30 -10.61 2.29
N ALA A 99 -3.40 -11.30 1.98
CA ALA A 99 -3.45 -12.76 1.94
C ALA A 99 -2.78 -13.37 0.70
N SER A 100 -2.83 -12.67 -0.44
CA SER A 100 -2.26 -13.15 -1.71
C SER A 100 -0.75 -12.93 -1.83
N ALA A 101 -0.19 -12.04 -1.02
CA ALA A 101 1.24 -11.75 -1.05
C ALA A 101 2.04 -12.94 -0.48
N HIS A 102 2.88 -13.55 -1.33
CA HIS A 102 3.80 -14.64 -0.94
C HIS A 102 5.08 -14.11 -0.26
N MET A 103 5.06 -12.87 0.22
CA MET A 103 6.20 -12.20 0.84
C MET A 103 5.95 -12.01 2.33
N ASP A 104 7.03 -11.92 3.10
CA ASP A 104 6.93 -11.52 4.51
C ASP A 104 6.47 -10.07 4.60
N HIS A 105 5.40 -9.85 5.36
CA HIS A 105 4.86 -8.52 5.59
C HIS A 105 5.71 -7.75 6.61
N ASP A 106 5.84 -6.45 6.39
CA ASP A 106 6.51 -5.54 7.33
C ASP A 106 5.53 -4.94 8.35
N VAL A 107 6.06 -4.16 9.27
CA VAL A 107 5.27 -3.44 10.29
C VAL A 107 4.23 -2.52 9.63
N VAL A 108 4.56 -1.93 8.47
CA VAL A 108 3.64 -1.01 7.76
C VAL A 108 2.46 -1.77 7.20
N SER A 109 2.69 -2.88 6.51
CA SER A 109 1.63 -3.75 5.96
C SER A 109 0.68 -4.26 7.06
N TYR A 110 1.24 -4.78 8.16
CA TYR A 110 0.45 -5.24 9.31
C TYR A 110 -0.37 -4.11 9.93
N SER A 111 0.25 -2.96 10.22
CA SER A 111 -0.44 -1.81 10.84
C SER A 111 -1.54 -1.26 9.95
N SER A 112 -1.30 -1.16 8.64
CA SER A 112 -2.30 -0.71 7.66
C SER A 112 -3.47 -1.69 7.58
N MET A 113 -3.19 -3.01 7.60
CA MET A 113 -4.24 -4.02 7.58
C MET A 113 -5.08 -4.02 8.86
N ILE A 114 -4.45 -3.90 10.03
CA ILE A 114 -5.15 -3.77 11.32
C ILE A 114 -6.03 -2.51 11.31
N SER A 115 -5.51 -1.38 10.82
CA SER A 115 -6.25 -0.12 10.71
C SER A 115 -7.42 -0.23 9.72
N ALA A 116 -7.24 -0.91 8.59
CA ALA A 116 -8.31 -1.18 7.63
C ALA A 116 -9.45 -2.00 8.25
N CYS A 117 -9.09 -3.07 8.99
CA CYS A 117 -10.05 -3.89 9.73
C CYS A 117 -10.79 -3.08 10.81
N ALA A 118 -10.10 -2.18 11.52
CA ALA A 118 -10.69 -1.29 12.52
C ALA A 118 -11.69 -0.32 11.89
N LYS A 119 -11.37 0.26 10.75
CA LYS A 119 -12.29 1.12 10.00
C LYS A 119 -13.52 0.36 9.50
N GLY A 120 -13.33 -0.88 9.06
CA GLY A 120 -14.39 -1.77 8.61
C GLY A 120 -15.21 -2.42 9.74
N GLY A 121 -14.93 -2.11 11.01
CA GLY A 121 -15.62 -2.68 12.17
C GLY A 121 -15.34 -4.17 12.42
N ARG A 122 -14.23 -4.69 11.87
CA ARG A 122 -13.83 -6.11 11.93
C ARG A 122 -12.83 -6.35 13.06
N TRP A 123 -13.24 -6.09 14.30
CA TRP A 123 -12.35 -6.14 15.46
C TRP A 123 -11.71 -7.52 15.70
N GLN A 124 -12.46 -8.65 15.48
CA GLN A 124 -11.90 -9.99 15.64
C GLN A 124 -10.73 -10.22 14.67
N LEU A 125 -10.89 -9.78 13.42
CA LEU A 125 -9.85 -9.90 12.40
C LEU A 125 -8.64 -9.02 12.75
N ALA A 126 -8.87 -7.81 13.25
CA ALA A 126 -7.79 -6.92 13.71
C ALA A 126 -6.94 -7.57 14.82
N VAL A 127 -7.60 -8.22 15.81
CA VAL A 127 -6.90 -8.97 16.88
C VAL A 127 -6.12 -10.14 16.32
N HIS A 128 -6.74 -10.92 15.41
CA HIS A 128 -6.07 -12.07 14.80
C HIS A 128 -4.81 -11.66 14.00
N ILE A 129 -4.89 -10.55 13.27
CA ILE A 129 -3.74 -10.03 12.52
C ILE A 129 -2.64 -9.54 13.47
N LEU A 130 -3.00 -8.90 14.60
CA LEU A 130 -2.02 -8.50 15.61
C LEU A 130 -1.31 -9.71 16.22
N GLN A 131 -2.03 -10.82 16.48
CA GLN A 131 -1.44 -12.07 16.95
C GLN A 131 -0.49 -12.65 15.91
N ALA A 132 -0.91 -12.75 14.65
CA ALA A 132 -0.08 -13.22 13.56
C ALA A 132 1.21 -12.38 13.38
N MET A 133 1.12 -11.06 13.59
CA MET A 133 2.28 -10.15 13.57
C MET A 133 3.31 -10.54 14.64
N THR A 134 2.85 -10.83 15.86
CA THR A 134 3.74 -11.24 16.96
C THR A 134 4.33 -12.63 16.76
N GLU A 135 3.55 -13.60 16.24
CA GLU A 135 4.01 -14.95 15.93
C GLU A 135 5.14 -14.95 14.87
N ARG A 136 5.05 -14.02 13.90
CA ARG A 136 6.09 -13.82 12.87
C ARG A 136 7.26 -12.96 13.33
N LYS A 137 7.36 -12.65 14.64
CA LYS A 137 8.41 -11.82 15.22
C LYS A 137 8.52 -10.41 14.64
N THR A 138 7.42 -9.91 14.09
CA THR A 138 7.30 -8.52 13.67
C THR A 138 6.77 -7.75 14.88
N GLU A 139 7.55 -6.80 15.40
CA GLU A 139 7.19 -6.06 16.61
C GLU A 139 6.02 -5.10 16.34
N PRO A 140 4.87 -5.25 17.04
CA PRO A 140 3.78 -4.31 16.93
C PRO A 140 4.19 -2.91 17.40
N ASN A 141 3.75 -1.90 16.68
CA ASN A 141 3.98 -0.50 17.02
C ASN A 141 2.73 0.11 17.69
N ILE A 142 2.85 1.36 18.12
CA ILE A 142 1.75 2.09 18.76
C ILE A 142 0.51 2.22 17.85
N ILE A 143 0.72 2.27 16.53
CA ILE A 143 -0.38 2.34 15.55
C ILE A 143 -1.16 1.03 15.55
N SER A 144 -0.48 -0.12 15.57
CA SER A 144 -1.12 -1.44 15.63
C SER A 144 -2.02 -1.59 16.85
N PHE A 145 -1.50 -1.23 18.05
CA PHE A 145 -2.28 -1.30 19.29
C PHE A 145 -3.46 -0.32 19.31
N ASN A 146 -3.24 0.94 18.93
CA ASN A 146 -4.30 1.95 18.91
C ASN A 146 -5.41 1.57 17.90
N SER A 147 -5.06 0.97 16.77
CA SER A 147 -6.04 0.51 15.78
C SER A 147 -6.89 -0.64 16.32
N VAL A 148 -6.31 -1.59 17.07
CA VAL A 148 -7.07 -2.67 17.72
C VAL A 148 -7.99 -2.12 18.81
N ILE A 149 -7.52 -1.19 19.64
CA ILE A 149 -8.35 -0.53 20.66
C ILE A 149 -9.53 0.18 19.99
N SER A 150 -9.28 0.97 18.95
CA SER A 150 -10.33 1.65 18.18
C SER A 150 -11.32 0.67 17.53
N ALA A 151 -10.85 -0.49 17.06
CA ALA A 151 -11.71 -1.53 16.53
C ALA A 151 -12.67 -2.09 17.58
N HIS A 152 -12.18 -2.33 18.79
CA HIS A 152 -13.02 -2.81 19.92
C HIS A 152 -14.04 -1.76 20.36
N GLU A 153 -13.67 -0.49 20.42
CA GLU A 153 -14.57 0.61 20.73
C GLU A 153 -15.73 0.66 19.74
N LYS A 154 -15.44 0.66 18.44
CA LYS A 154 -16.45 0.66 17.37
C LYS A 154 -17.32 -0.59 17.38
N GLY A 155 -16.74 -1.74 17.68
CA GLY A 155 -17.45 -3.02 17.83
C GLY A 155 -18.29 -3.12 19.09
N ARG A 156 -18.33 -2.12 19.95
CA ARG A 156 -18.98 -2.12 21.28
C ARG A 156 -18.59 -3.30 22.17
N GLN A 157 -17.34 -3.78 22.02
CA GLN A 157 -16.80 -4.94 22.74
C GLN A 157 -15.75 -4.55 23.80
N TRP A 158 -15.80 -3.32 24.28
CA TRP A 158 -14.84 -2.78 25.27
C TRP A 158 -14.93 -3.44 26.66
N GLN A 159 -15.95 -4.29 26.90
CA GLN A 159 -16.18 -5.00 28.17
C GLN A 159 -15.64 -6.44 28.18
N ARG A 160 -14.88 -6.86 27.17
CA ARG A 160 -14.31 -8.22 27.13
C ARG A 160 -12.80 -8.24 27.26
#